data_f8275d4c705c12fb043db8174b0e272e
#
_entry.id   f8275d4c705c12fb043db8174b0e272e
#
_cell.length_a   1.000
_cell.length_b   1.000
_cell.length_c   1.000
_cell.angle_alpha   90.00
_cell.angle_beta   90.00
_cell.angle_gamma   90.00
#
_symmetry.space_group_name_H-M   'P 1'
#
loop_
_entity.id
_entity.type
_entity.pdbx_description
1 polymer ?
#
loop_
_entity_poly.entity_id
_entity_poly.type
_entity_poly.pdbx_seq_one_letter_code
_entity_poly.pdbx_strand_id
1 'polypeptide(L)'
;MIEAENLCKHYAGIKAVDGVSFSIPRGVCFGLLGPNGAGKTTTVEMLEGIKTPTSGQIRYKGEPLGKRFRNEAGIMFQHTALQEYIRVDEVLMMFQQFYTKTRPIDELVEICALEEFLSRDTRKLSGGQKQRLLLAIALINDPEVVFLDEPTTGLDPQSRRNLWHQVRRIKAENKTLVLTTHYMEEAFELCDEIIIMDHGTIIAQGNPKTLLANHFDKSVITLPLSALPENFQADEFSTLHPQDGQMEILSKDVDTTIHHLAAQKISLQQLQVRSPTLEDLFLELTGHHLRT
;
A
#
# COMPACT_ATOMS: atom_id res chain seq x y z
N MET A 1 -12.62 -14.34 -0.53
CA MET A 1 -13.38 -13.64 -1.59
C MET A 1 -12.70 -13.80 -2.95
N ILE A 2 -11.41 -13.52 -3.03
CA ILE A 2 -10.56 -13.81 -4.19
C ILE A 2 -9.53 -14.85 -3.77
N GLU A 3 -9.30 -15.84 -4.62
CA GLU A 3 -8.30 -16.88 -4.42
C GLU A 3 -7.38 -16.91 -5.62
N ALA A 4 -6.08 -16.87 -5.37
CA ALA A 4 -5.00 -16.97 -6.33
C ALA A 4 -4.20 -18.24 -6.04
N GLU A 5 -4.11 -19.15 -7.00
CA GLU A 5 -3.44 -20.44 -6.83
C GLU A 5 -2.34 -20.62 -7.88
N ASN A 6 -1.10 -20.74 -7.43
CA ASN A 6 0.10 -20.97 -8.24
C ASN A 6 0.20 -20.05 -9.46
N LEU A 7 -0.09 -18.74 -9.27
CA LEU A 7 -0.07 -17.79 -10.35
C LEU A 7 1.34 -17.58 -10.88
N CYS A 8 1.49 -17.73 -12.20
CA CYS A 8 2.70 -17.39 -12.92
C CYS A 8 2.37 -16.43 -14.06
N LYS A 9 3.26 -15.49 -14.29
CA LYS A 9 3.28 -14.66 -15.49
C LYS A 9 4.68 -14.52 -16.02
N HIS A 10 4.91 -15.13 -17.18
CA HIS A 10 6.19 -15.09 -17.85
C HIS A 10 6.08 -14.26 -19.13
N TYR A 11 7.03 -13.39 -19.35
CA TYR A 11 7.29 -12.69 -20.60
C TYR A 11 8.59 -13.22 -21.21
N ALA A 12 8.95 -12.85 -22.42
CA ALA A 12 10.16 -13.31 -23.07
C ALA A 12 11.41 -13.10 -22.17
N GLY A 13 11.87 -14.17 -21.53
CA GLY A 13 13.07 -14.17 -20.65
C GLY A 13 12.87 -13.65 -19.22
N ILE A 14 11.66 -13.19 -18.84
CA ILE A 14 11.38 -12.62 -17.51
C ILE A 14 10.21 -13.36 -16.85
N LYS A 15 10.42 -13.85 -15.65
CA LYS A 15 9.37 -14.34 -14.75
C LYS A 15 8.89 -13.18 -13.88
N ALA A 16 7.87 -12.47 -14.37
CA ALA A 16 7.32 -11.32 -13.65
C ALA A 16 6.54 -11.73 -12.38
N VAL A 17 5.92 -12.92 -12.41
CA VAL A 17 5.27 -13.57 -11.27
C VAL A 17 5.56 -15.06 -11.37
N ASP A 18 6.02 -15.69 -10.29
CA ASP A 18 6.51 -17.06 -10.27
C ASP A 18 5.91 -17.86 -9.12
N GLY A 19 4.76 -18.49 -9.34
CA GLY A 19 4.15 -19.45 -8.43
C GLY A 19 3.51 -18.83 -7.18
N VAL A 20 2.96 -17.60 -7.25
CA VAL A 20 2.35 -16.96 -6.08
C VAL A 20 0.97 -17.53 -5.77
N SER A 21 0.69 -17.79 -4.48
CA SER A 21 -0.60 -18.26 -3.99
C SER A 21 -1.00 -17.49 -2.74
N PHE A 22 -2.23 -16.96 -2.72
CA PHE A 22 -2.79 -16.23 -1.58
C PHE A 22 -4.32 -16.16 -1.70
N SER A 23 -4.96 -15.78 -0.60
CA SER A 23 -6.40 -15.52 -0.56
C SER A 23 -6.69 -14.14 0.02
N ILE A 24 -7.72 -13.49 -0.52
CA ILE A 24 -8.21 -12.20 -0.04
C ILE A 24 -9.58 -12.43 0.57
N PRO A 25 -9.74 -12.31 1.89
CA PRO A 25 -11.02 -12.42 2.57
C PRO A 25 -11.99 -11.30 2.17
N ARG A 26 -13.27 -11.45 2.50
CA ARG A 26 -14.25 -10.39 2.31
C ARG A 26 -14.12 -9.30 3.39
N GLY A 27 -14.31 -8.04 3.02
CA GLY A 27 -14.38 -6.92 3.95
C GLY A 27 -13.04 -6.48 4.52
N VAL A 28 -11.93 -6.94 3.95
CA VAL A 28 -10.58 -6.55 4.35
C VAL A 28 -9.94 -5.58 3.35
N CYS A 29 -9.00 -4.77 3.81
CA CYS A 29 -8.04 -4.08 2.97
C CYS A 29 -6.79 -4.95 2.86
N PHE A 30 -6.53 -5.47 1.66
CA PHE A 30 -5.40 -6.34 1.35
C PHE A 30 -4.35 -5.59 0.54
N GLY A 31 -3.12 -5.56 1.03
CA GLY A 31 -2.01 -4.83 0.40
C GLY A 31 -1.04 -5.73 -0.35
N LEU A 32 -0.67 -5.33 -1.57
CA LEU A 32 0.46 -5.90 -2.30
C LEU A 32 1.61 -4.89 -2.27
N LEU A 33 2.69 -5.24 -1.56
CA LEU A 33 3.85 -4.39 -1.32
C LEU A 33 5.08 -4.93 -2.03
N GLY A 34 6.05 -4.07 -2.22
CA GLY A 34 7.36 -4.43 -2.77
C GLY A 34 7.92 -3.32 -3.67
N PRO A 35 9.20 -3.44 -4.08
CA PRO A 35 9.85 -2.45 -4.93
C PRO A 35 9.29 -2.46 -6.36
N ASN A 36 9.73 -1.49 -7.14
CA ASN A 36 9.46 -1.48 -8.58
C ASN A 36 10.07 -2.72 -9.24
N GLY A 37 9.27 -3.40 -10.07
CA GLY A 37 9.66 -4.66 -10.72
C GLY A 37 9.44 -5.92 -9.87
N ALA A 38 8.91 -5.82 -8.64
CA ALA A 38 8.61 -6.99 -7.80
C ALA A 38 7.46 -7.88 -8.32
N GLY A 39 6.70 -7.44 -9.33
CA GLY A 39 5.57 -8.19 -9.90
C GLY A 39 4.20 -7.75 -9.41
N LYS A 40 4.09 -6.71 -8.55
CA LYS A 40 2.82 -6.22 -7.97
C LYS A 40 1.76 -5.89 -9.03
N THR A 41 2.08 -4.95 -9.92
CA THR A 41 1.15 -4.51 -10.99
C THR A 41 0.74 -5.68 -11.88
N THR A 42 1.69 -6.56 -12.25
CA THR A 42 1.36 -7.77 -13.04
C THR A 42 0.41 -8.70 -12.28
N THR A 43 0.61 -8.87 -10.98
CA THR A 43 -0.27 -9.70 -10.13
C THR A 43 -1.66 -9.08 -10.05
N VAL A 44 -1.77 -7.77 -9.80
CA VAL A 44 -3.06 -7.07 -9.73
C VAL A 44 -3.78 -7.08 -11.06
N GLU A 45 -3.11 -6.81 -12.19
CA GLU A 45 -3.72 -6.89 -13.52
C GLU A 45 -4.25 -8.30 -13.86
N MET A 46 -3.64 -9.36 -13.30
CA MET A 46 -4.20 -10.72 -13.39
C MET A 46 -5.45 -10.88 -12.50
N LEU A 47 -5.45 -10.35 -11.28
CA LEU A 47 -6.62 -10.35 -10.38
C LEU A 47 -7.79 -9.55 -10.94
N GLU A 48 -7.52 -8.46 -11.64
CA GLU A 48 -8.49 -7.63 -12.34
C GLU A 48 -9.06 -8.28 -13.61
N GLY A 49 -8.43 -9.37 -14.05
CA GLY A 49 -8.81 -10.06 -15.29
C GLY A 49 -8.36 -9.34 -16.57
N ILE A 50 -7.47 -8.37 -16.46
CA ILE A 50 -6.86 -7.63 -17.59
C ILE A 50 -5.81 -8.50 -18.27
N LYS A 51 -4.98 -9.17 -17.47
CA LYS A 51 -3.95 -10.09 -17.95
C LYS A 51 -4.28 -11.53 -17.64
N THR A 52 -4.12 -12.40 -18.62
CA THR A 52 -4.25 -13.84 -18.42
C THR A 52 -2.96 -14.40 -17.82
N PRO A 53 -3.01 -15.17 -16.72
CA PRO A 53 -1.86 -15.91 -16.21
C PRO A 53 -1.23 -16.83 -17.29
N THR A 54 0.08 -17.05 -17.21
CA THR A 54 0.76 -18.09 -17.99
C THR A 54 0.39 -19.47 -17.47
N SER A 55 0.25 -19.60 -16.14
CA SER A 55 -0.27 -20.78 -15.44
C SER A 55 -0.85 -20.38 -14.10
N GLY A 56 -1.55 -21.31 -13.44
CA GLY A 56 -2.30 -21.04 -12.21
C GLY A 56 -3.72 -20.58 -12.49
N GLN A 57 -4.48 -20.27 -11.46
CA GLN A 57 -5.88 -19.85 -11.56
C GLN A 57 -6.27 -18.80 -10.55
N ILE A 58 -7.29 -18.01 -10.92
CA ILE A 58 -7.90 -17.02 -10.04
C ILE A 58 -9.38 -17.32 -9.95
N ARG A 59 -9.89 -17.33 -8.72
CA ARG A 59 -11.32 -17.49 -8.45
C ARG A 59 -11.86 -16.30 -7.69
N TYR A 60 -13.04 -15.87 -8.04
CA TYR A 60 -13.82 -14.87 -7.35
C TYR A 60 -15.09 -15.51 -6.80
N LYS A 61 -15.25 -15.53 -5.47
CA LYS A 61 -16.37 -16.21 -4.80
C LYS A 61 -16.52 -17.68 -5.23
N GLY A 62 -15.39 -18.37 -5.41
CA GLY A 62 -15.32 -19.79 -5.83
C GLY A 62 -15.46 -20.03 -7.31
N GLU A 63 -15.76 -19.02 -8.14
CA GLU A 63 -15.94 -19.11 -9.57
C GLU A 63 -14.75 -18.47 -10.32
N PRO A 64 -14.40 -18.93 -11.55
CA PRO A 64 -13.44 -18.22 -12.39
C PRO A 64 -13.86 -16.77 -12.63
N LEU A 65 -12.89 -15.88 -12.88
CA LEU A 65 -13.18 -14.49 -13.23
C LEU A 65 -14.08 -14.41 -14.45
N GLY A 66 -15.24 -13.76 -14.32
CA GLY A 66 -16.27 -13.73 -15.36
C GLY A 66 -17.15 -12.48 -15.29
N LYS A 67 -18.37 -12.58 -15.82
CA LYS A 67 -19.33 -11.47 -15.85
C LYS A 67 -19.67 -10.96 -14.44
N ARG A 68 -19.81 -11.88 -13.47
CA ARG A 68 -20.10 -11.55 -12.08
C ARG A 68 -19.02 -10.65 -11.51
N PHE A 69 -17.75 -11.05 -11.64
CA PHE A 69 -16.60 -10.26 -11.18
C PHE A 69 -16.61 -8.86 -11.80
N ARG A 70 -16.77 -8.74 -13.13
CA ARG A 70 -16.79 -7.45 -13.84
C ARG A 70 -17.90 -6.51 -13.36
N ASN A 71 -19.03 -7.04 -12.92
CA ASN A 71 -20.14 -6.24 -12.39
C ASN A 71 -19.94 -5.83 -10.92
N GLU A 72 -19.19 -6.64 -10.14
CA GLU A 72 -18.98 -6.47 -8.71
C GLU A 72 -17.61 -5.87 -8.36
N ALA A 73 -16.74 -5.63 -9.35
CA ALA A 73 -15.43 -5.02 -9.19
C ALA A 73 -15.44 -3.55 -9.61
N GLY A 74 -14.72 -2.73 -8.85
CA GLY A 74 -14.34 -1.36 -9.21
C GLY A 74 -12.82 -1.28 -9.32
N ILE A 75 -12.31 -0.56 -10.30
CA ILE A 75 -10.86 -0.47 -10.54
C ILE A 75 -10.45 0.98 -10.68
N MET A 76 -9.50 1.39 -9.87
CA MET A 76 -8.82 2.66 -9.97
C MET A 76 -7.40 2.42 -10.46
N PHE A 77 -7.18 2.64 -11.74
CA PHE A 77 -5.87 2.45 -12.38
C PHE A 77 -4.88 3.57 -12.00
N GLN A 78 -3.61 3.23 -11.95
CA GLN A 78 -2.52 4.18 -11.71
C GLN A 78 -2.53 5.34 -12.73
N HIS A 79 -2.76 5.02 -14.00
CA HIS A 79 -2.82 6.00 -15.09
C HIS A 79 -4.15 5.90 -15.82
N THR A 80 -5.04 6.85 -15.56
CA THR A 80 -6.30 6.99 -16.29
C THR A 80 -6.34 8.35 -16.99
N ALA A 81 -6.49 8.33 -18.31
CA ALA A 81 -6.80 9.51 -19.07
C ALA A 81 -8.30 9.83 -18.88
N LEU A 82 -8.60 10.92 -18.20
CA LEU A 82 -9.96 11.45 -18.13
C LEU A 82 -10.29 12.17 -19.43
N GLN A 83 -11.57 12.11 -19.83
CA GLN A 83 -12.07 12.92 -20.94
C GLN A 83 -11.82 14.40 -20.65
N GLU A 84 -11.23 15.10 -21.60
CA GLU A 84 -10.99 16.55 -21.51
C GLU A 84 -12.25 17.34 -21.86
N TYR A 85 -12.31 18.60 -21.40
CA TYR A 85 -13.41 19.55 -21.69
C TYR A 85 -14.77 19.09 -21.13
N ILE A 86 -14.77 18.29 -20.09
CA ILE A 86 -15.95 17.79 -19.38
C ILE A 86 -15.81 18.08 -17.88
N ARG A 87 -16.92 18.37 -17.22
CA ARG A 87 -16.94 18.64 -15.79
C ARG A 87 -16.94 17.35 -14.97
N VAL A 88 -16.59 17.43 -13.70
CA VAL A 88 -16.57 16.31 -12.78
C VAL A 88 -17.94 15.62 -12.66
N ASP A 89 -19.02 16.41 -12.48
CA ASP A 89 -20.40 15.89 -12.44
C ASP A 89 -20.81 15.16 -13.73
N GLU A 90 -20.42 15.71 -14.88
CA GLU A 90 -20.71 15.09 -16.19
C GLU A 90 -19.94 13.78 -16.38
N VAL A 91 -18.70 13.69 -15.90
CA VAL A 91 -17.91 12.43 -15.88
C VAL A 91 -18.65 11.38 -15.07
N LEU A 92 -19.09 11.70 -13.86
CA LEU A 92 -19.81 10.75 -13.00
C LEU A 92 -21.10 10.27 -13.67
N MET A 93 -21.89 11.18 -14.22
CA MET A 93 -23.12 10.84 -14.97
C MET A 93 -22.83 9.96 -16.18
N MET A 94 -21.75 10.25 -16.92
CA MET A 94 -21.34 9.46 -18.09
C MET A 94 -20.98 8.03 -17.68
N PHE A 95 -20.17 7.86 -16.63
CA PHE A 95 -19.77 6.52 -16.17
C PHE A 95 -20.93 5.71 -15.59
N GLN A 96 -21.93 6.35 -14.96
CA GLN A 96 -23.15 5.65 -14.51
C GLN A 96 -23.88 4.96 -15.65
N GLN A 97 -23.85 5.49 -16.87
CA GLN A 97 -24.55 4.89 -18.01
C GLN A 97 -23.98 3.53 -18.44
N PHE A 98 -22.76 3.18 -18.01
CA PHE A 98 -22.15 1.89 -18.33
C PHE A 98 -22.64 0.73 -17.45
N TYR A 99 -23.37 1.03 -16.37
CA TYR A 99 -23.77 0.03 -15.38
C TYR A 99 -25.28 0.01 -15.16
N THR A 100 -25.81 -1.19 -14.91
CA THR A 100 -27.25 -1.37 -14.59
C THR A 100 -27.56 -1.09 -13.12
N LYS A 101 -26.58 -1.26 -12.23
CA LYS A 101 -26.65 -0.92 -10.82
C LYS A 101 -25.58 0.12 -10.53
N THR A 102 -25.97 1.23 -9.94
CA THR A 102 -25.06 2.33 -9.62
C THR A 102 -25.34 2.88 -8.24
N ARG A 103 -24.32 3.45 -7.64
CA ARG A 103 -24.43 4.26 -6.43
C ARG A 103 -24.95 5.65 -6.79
N PRO A 104 -25.79 6.29 -5.94
CA PRO A 104 -26.19 7.69 -6.13
C PRO A 104 -24.97 8.63 -6.22
N ILE A 105 -25.04 9.62 -7.13
CA ILE A 105 -23.92 10.56 -7.31
C ILE A 105 -23.65 11.35 -6.02
N ASP A 106 -24.70 11.77 -5.29
CA ASP A 106 -24.55 12.54 -4.06
C ASP A 106 -23.75 11.78 -2.99
N GLU A 107 -23.96 10.45 -2.88
CA GLU A 107 -23.14 9.60 -1.99
C GLU A 107 -21.67 9.53 -2.43
N LEU A 108 -21.43 9.43 -3.75
CA LEU A 108 -20.05 9.43 -4.29
C LEU A 108 -19.35 10.76 -4.03
N VAL A 109 -20.10 11.87 -4.21
CA VAL A 109 -19.62 13.22 -3.95
C VAL A 109 -19.21 13.35 -2.48
N GLU A 110 -20.06 12.90 -1.56
CA GLU A 110 -19.78 12.93 -0.12
C GLU A 110 -18.59 12.04 0.27
N ILE A 111 -18.58 10.76 -0.17
CA ILE A 111 -17.54 9.79 0.19
C ILE A 111 -16.18 10.25 -0.31
N CYS A 112 -16.12 10.74 -1.56
CA CYS A 112 -14.87 11.14 -2.21
C CYS A 112 -14.56 12.64 -2.04
N ALA A 113 -15.39 13.39 -1.30
CA ALA A 113 -15.24 14.82 -1.03
C ALA A 113 -15.04 15.65 -2.31
N LEU A 114 -16.01 15.57 -3.25
CA LEU A 114 -15.92 16.21 -4.56
C LEU A 114 -16.63 17.58 -4.62
N GLU A 115 -17.32 17.99 -3.56
CA GLU A 115 -18.25 19.14 -3.50
C GLU A 115 -17.61 20.42 -4.07
N GLU A 116 -16.37 20.73 -3.66
CA GLU A 116 -15.71 21.99 -3.99
C GLU A 116 -15.32 22.11 -5.48
N PHE A 117 -15.29 21.00 -6.22
CA PHE A 117 -14.84 20.98 -7.60
C PHE A 117 -15.77 20.21 -8.56
N LEU A 118 -16.97 19.89 -8.14
CA LEU A 118 -17.95 19.11 -8.91
C LEU A 118 -18.26 19.72 -10.29
N SER A 119 -18.32 21.06 -10.37
CA SER A 119 -18.56 21.81 -11.63
C SER A 119 -17.27 22.16 -12.39
N ARG A 120 -16.11 21.71 -11.92
CA ARG A 120 -14.81 22.04 -12.52
C ARG A 120 -14.49 21.12 -13.71
N ASP A 121 -13.90 21.70 -14.76
CA ASP A 121 -13.31 20.94 -15.88
C ASP A 121 -12.19 20.00 -15.38
N THR A 122 -12.18 18.77 -15.86
CA THR A 122 -11.23 17.71 -15.45
C THR A 122 -9.76 18.08 -15.63
N ARG A 123 -9.43 18.91 -16.63
CA ARG A 123 -8.05 19.41 -16.88
C ARG A 123 -7.54 20.35 -15.79
N LYS A 124 -8.46 20.99 -15.04
CA LYS A 124 -8.13 21.96 -13.98
C LYS A 124 -8.04 21.34 -12.59
N LEU A 125 -8.11 20.03 -12.50
CA LEU A 125 -8.01 19.32 -11.24
C LEU A 125 -6.55 19.22 -10.79
N SER A 126 -6.32 19.42 -9.49
CA SER A 126 -5.04 19.05 -8.87
C SER A 126 -4.87 17.52 -8.86
N GLY A 127 -3.65 17.03 -8.65
CA GLY A 127 -3.40 15.58 -8.53
C GLY A 127 -4.31 14.90 -7.53
N GLY A 128 -4.45 15.45 -6.32
CA GLY A 128 -5.33 14.90 -5.29
C GLY A 128 -6.82 14.98 -5.66
N GLN A 129 -7.28 16.03 -6.34
CA GLN A 129 -8.65 16.13 -6.86
C GLN A 129 -8.92 15.09 -7.94
N LYS A 130 -7.95 14.88 -8.85
CA LYS A 130 -8.02 13.83 -9.87
C LYS A 130 -8.12 12.43 -9.24
N GLN A 131 -7.30 12.12 -8.24
CA GLN A 131 -7.34 10.82 -7.56
C GLN A 131 -8.69 10.58 -6.86
N ARG A 132 -9.28 11.61 -6.22
CA ARG A 132 -10.61 11.51 -5.62
C ARG A 132 -11.70 11.26 -6.66
N LEU A 133 -11.62 11.87 -7.82
CA LEU A 133 -12.53 11.60 -8.93
C LEU A 133 -12.36 10.18 -9.46
N LEU A 134 -11.12 9.69 -9.65
CA LEU A 134 -10.86 8.31 -10.08
C LEU A 134 -11.39 7.28 -9.07
N LEU A 135 -11.25 7.56 -7.77
CA LEU A 135 -11.84 6.74 -6.71
C LEU A 135 -13.37 6.72 -6.82
N ALA A 136 -14.01 7.87 -7.04
CA ALA A 136 -15.45 7.93 -7.22
C ALA A 136 -15.91 7.13 -8.44
N ILE A 137 -15.19 7.21 -9.56
CA ILE A 137 -15.46 6.40 -10.76
C ILE A 137 -15.37 4.90 -10.44
N ALA A 138 -14.36 4.47 -9.69
CA ALA A 138 -14.21 3.08 -9.28
C ALA A 138 -15.34 2.58 -8.35
N LEU A 139 -16.09 3.48 -7.71
CA LEU A 139 -17.21 3.16 -6.82
C LEU A 139 -18.60 3.25 -7.48
N ILE A 140 -18.67 3.70 -8.72
CA ILE A 140 -19.95 4.00 -9.41
C ILE A 140 -20.90 2.81 -9.45
N ASN A 141 -20.39 1.61 -9.75
CA ASN A 141 -21.17 0.37 -9.84
C ASN A 141 -21.51 -0.28 -8.49
N ASP A 142 -21.30 0.43 -7.38
CA ASP A 142 -21.43 -0.08 -6.00
C ASP A 142 -20.73 -1.44 -5.82
N PRO A 143 -19.40 -1.49 -6.07
CA PRO A 143 -18.66 -2.73 -6.14
C PRO A 143 -18.55 -3.43 -4.78
N GLU A 144 -18.36 -4.76 -4.78
CA GLU A 144 -18.01 -5.52 -3.57
C GLU A 144 -16.49 -5.58 -3.35
N VAL A 145 -15.71 -5.46 -4.43
CA VAL A 145 -14.24 -5.38 -4.38
C VAL A 145 -13.76 -4.17 -5.17
N VAL A 146 -12.84 -3.41 -4.59
CA VAL A 146 -12.23 -2.22 -5.22
C VAL A 146 -10.72 -2.42 -5.29
N PHE A 147 -10.18 -2.31 -6.49
CA PHE A 147 -8.74 -2.31 -6.73
C PHE A 147 -8.24 -0.86 -6.79
N LEU A 148 -7.16 -0.60 -6.07
CA LEU A 148 -6.52 0.71 -5.97
C LEU A 148 -5.04 0.54 -6.34
N ASP A 149 -4.70 0.83 -7.60
CA ASP A 149 -3.33 0.68 -8.08
C ASP A 149 -2.53 1.97 -7.83
N GLU A 150 -1.64 1.93 -6.86
CA GLU A 150 -0.80 3.03 -6.40
C GLU A 150 -1.55 4.36 -6.22
N PRO A 151 -2.63 4.41 -5.44
CA PRO A 151 -3.60 5.51 -5.43
C PRO A 151 -3.01 6.84 -4.93
N THR A 152 -1.91 6.82 -4.19
CA THR A 152 -1.31 8.02 -3.58
C THR A 152 -0.01 8.47 -4.25
N THR A 153 0.40 7.78 -5.31
CA THR A 153 1.65 8.14 -6.02
C THR A 153 1.58 9.57 -6.58
N GLY A 154 2.63 10.36 -6.29
CA GLY A 154 2.73 11.75 -6.71
C GLY A 154 1.86 12.75 -5.94
N LEU A 155 1.18 12.33 -4.87
CA LEU A 155 0.41 13.22 -4.00
C LEU A 155 1.29 13.87 -2.92
N ASP A 156 0.95 15.11 -2.60
CA ASP A 156 1.47 15.76 -1.40
C ASP A 156 0.97 15.07 -0.10
N PRO A 157 1.64 15.26 1.06
CA PRO A 157 1.28 14.57 2.29
C PRO A 157 -0.16 14.82 2.77
N GLN A 158 -0.73 15.99 2.51
CA GLN A 158 -2.10 16.31 2.91
C GLN A 158 -3.11 15.59 2.01
N SER A 159 -2.90 15.62 0.70
CA SER A 159 -3.74 14.91 -0.28
C SER A 159 -3.72 13.40 -0.05
N ARG A 160 -2.55 12.84 0.32
CA ARG A 160 -2.41 11.42 0.68
C ARG A 160 -3.26 11.07 1.90
N ARG A 161 -3.16 11.83 2.99
CA ARG A 161 -3.97 11.62 4.22
C ARG A 161 -5.47 11.73 3.93
N ASN A 162 -5.87 12.68 3.10
CA ASN A 162 -7.27 12.81 2.70
C ASN A 162 -7.77 11.56 1.96
N LEU A 163 -6.97 11.03 1.02
CA LEU A 163 -7.34 9.80 0.30
C LEU A 163 -7.40 8.59 1.24
N TRP A 164 -6.47 8.46 2.19
CA TRP A 164 -6.53 7.41 3.21
C TRP A 164 -7.81 7.47 4.05
N HIS A 165 -8.27 8.67 4.39
CA HIS A 165 -9.54 8.84 5.09
C HIS A 165 -10.73 8.31 4.26
N GLN A 166 -10.76 8.58 2.97
CA GLN A 166 -11.80 8.07 2.08
C GLN A 166 -11.72 6.54 1.94
N VAL A 167 -10.53 5.98 1.78
CA VAL A 167 -10.31 4.52 1.74
C VAL A 167 -10.83 3.86 3.03
N ARG A 168 -10.57 4.46 4.21
CA ARG A 168 -11.11 3.95 5.48
C ARG A 168 -12.64 4.03 5.54
N ARG A 169 -13.28 5.08 4.99
CA ARG A 169 -14.75 5.17 4.90
C ARG A 169 -15.32 4.04 4.04
N ILE A 170 -14.72 3.79 2.87
CA ILE A 170 -15.15 2.71 1.97
C ILE A 170 -15.00 1.34 2.65
N LYS A 171 -13.88 1.12 3.35
CA LYS A 171 -13.65 -0.10 4.13
C LYS A 171 -14.71 -0.30 5.21
N ALA A 172 -15.13 0.77 5.90
CA ALA A 172 -16.17 0.72 6.94
C ALA A 172 -17.54 0.27 6.41
N GLU A 173 -17.78 0.36 5.09
CA GLU A 173 -18.96 -0.21 4.43
C GLU A 173 -18.83 -1.72 4.13
N ASN A 174 -17.85 -2.41 4.72
CA ASN A 174 -17.56 -3.82 4.49
C ASN A 174 -17.21 -4.17 3.04
N LYS A 175 -16.67 -3.21 2.29
CA LYS A 175 -16.08 -3.43 0.96
C LYS A 175 -14.73 -4.11 1.10
N THR A 176 -14.38 -4.97 0.14
CA THR A 176 -13.04 -5.54 0.06
C THR A 176 -12.17 -4.61 -0.78
N LEU A 177 -11.00 -4.24 -0.26
CA LEU A 177 -10.08 -3.37 -0.96
C LEU A 177 -8.79 -4.14 -1.29
N VAL A 178 -8.30 -3.98 -2.50
CA VAL A 178 -7.01 -4.52 -2.94
C VAL A 178 -6.12 -3.33 -3.31
N LEU A 179 -5.08 -3.11 -2.55
CA LEU A 179 -4.21 -1.95 -2.65
C LEU A 179 -2.82 -2.37 -3.12
N THR A 180 -2.32 -1.78 -4.20
CA THR A 180 -0.88 -1.83 -4.49
C THR A 180 -0.22 -0.56 -4.01
N THR A 181 0.94 -0.68 -3.44
CA THR A 181 1.75 0.47 -3.04
C THR A 181 3.21 0.08 -2.88
N HIS A 182 4.08 1.06 -3.07
CA HIS A 182 5.48 0.99 -2.67
C HIS A 182 5.74 1.80 -1.39
N TYR A 183 4.72 2.51 -0.87
CA TYR A 183 4.79 3.23 0.40
C TYR A 183 4.39 2.29 1.55
N MET A 184 5.37 1.86 2.34
CA MET A 184 5.15 0.94 3.45
C MET A 184 4.25 1.54 4.55
N GLU A 185 4.32 2.86 4.76
CA GLU A 185 3.44 3.59 5.67
C GLU A 185 1.97 3.47 5.27
N GLU A 186 1.66 3.58 3.97
CA GLU A 186 0.29 3.45 3.46
C GLU A 186 -0.28 2.06 3.75
N ALA A 187 0.49 1.02 3.50
CA ALA A 187 0.08 -0.33 3.78
C ALA A 187 -0.10 -0.60 5.27
N PHE A 188 0.78 -0.07 6.12
CA PHE A 188 0.68 -0.19 7.57
C PHE A 188 -0.59 0.48 8.12
N GLU A 189 -0.96 1.65 7.55
CA GLU A 189 -2.10 2.45 7.98
C GLU A 189 -3.46 1.93 7.48
N LEU A 190 -3.51 1.30 6.30
CA LEU A 190 -4.76 0.96 5.65
C LEU A 190 -5.06 -0.54 5.65
N CYS A 191 -4.03 -1.40 5.53
CA CYS A 191 -4.23 -2.81 5.26
C CYS A 191 -4.41 -3.64 6.53
N ASP A 192 -5.34 -4.60 6.48
CA ASP A 192 -5.52 -5.64 7.50
C ASP A 192 -4.56 -6.80 7.29
N GLU A 193 -4.31 -7.13 6.03
CA GLU A 193 -3.38 -8.15 5.58
C GLU A 193 -2.55 -7.61 4.41
N ILE A 194 -1.31 -8.03 4.35
CA ILE A 194 -0.39 -7.69 3.27
C ILE A 194 0.34 -8.93 2.76
N ILE A 195 0.74 -8.86 1.51
CA ILE A 195 1.85 -9.64 0.97
C ILE A 195 2.98 -8.71 0.58
N ILE A 196 4.20 -9.10 0.90
CA ILE A 196 5.40 -8.42 0.43
C ILE A 196 5.98 -9.27 -0.69
N MET A 197 6.16 -8.66 -1.86
CA MET A 197 6.70 -9.33 -3.03
C MET A 197 8.09 -8.81 -3.37
N ASP A 198 8.94 -9.74 -3.80
CA ASP A 198 10.21 -9.43 -4.44
C ASP A 198 10.52 -10.44 -5.53
N HIS A 199 11.09 -9.98 -6.66
CA HIS A 199 11.44 -10.82 -7.80
C HIS A 199 10.33 -11.81 -8.24
N GLY A 200 9.07 -11.37 -8.23
CA GLY A 200 7.91 -12.17 -8.66
C GLY A 200 7.44 -13.21 -7.66
N THR A 201 7.97 -13.24 -6.45
CA THR A 201 7.60 -14.17 -5.38
C THR A 201 7.10 -13.46 -4.14
N ILE A 202 6.34 -14.15 -3.29
CA ILE A 202 5.93 -13.64 -1.97
C ILE A 202 7.03 -13.98 -0.97
N ILE A 203 7.58 -12.95 -0.29
CA ILE A 203 8.61 -13.11 0.74
C ILE A 203 8.06 -13.00 2.16
N ALA A 204 6.90 -12.33 2.34
CA ALA A 204 6.18 -12.29 3.61
C ALA A 204 4.68 -12.12 3.37
N GLN A 205 3.86 -12.64 4.28
CA GLN A 205 2.40 -12.51 4.26
C GLN A 205 1.85 -12.46 5.67
N GLY A 206 0.88 -11.58 5.92
CA GLY A 206 0.14 -11.51 7.18
C GLY A 206 -0.33 -10.11 7.54
N ASN A 207 -0.80 -9.95 8.78
CA ASN A 207 -1.15 -8.63 9.31
C ASN A 207 0.13 -7.80 9.52
N PRO A 208 0.18 -6.53 9.10
CA PRO A 208 1.37 -5.68 9.21
C PRO A 208 1.97 -5.61 10.61
N LYS A 209 1.13 -5.41 11.64
CA LYS A 209 1.58 -5.30 13.03
C LYS A 209 2.11 -6.63 13.56
N THR A 210 1.45 -7.74 13.19
CA THR A 210 1.88 -9.08 13.60
C THR A 210 3.20 -9.46 12.91
N LEU A 211 3.37 -9.10 11.64
CA LEU A 211 4.64 -9.33 10.94
C LEU A 211 5.79 -8.60 11.63
N LEU A 212 5.61 -7.33 11.99
CA LEU A 212 6.63 -6.58 12.72
C LEU A 212 6.92 -7.17 14.11
N ALA A 213 5.88 -7.50 14.87
CA ALA A 213 6.04 -8.07 16.21
C ALA A 213 6.73 -9.45 16.22
N ASN A 214 6.55 -10.24 15.15
CA ASN A 214 7.18 -11.54 15.02
C ASN A 214 8.65 -11.50 14.58
N HIS A 215 9.04 -10.45 13.85
CA HIS A 215 10.41 -10.30 13.34
C HIS A 215 11.29 -9.43 14.24
N PHE A 216 10.69 -8.46 14.91
CA PHE A 216 11.44 -7.48 15.71
C PHE A 216 11.04 -7.54 17.17
N ASP A 217 12.00 -7.82 18.03
CA ASP A 217 11.88 -7.73 19.49
C ASP A 217 12.63 -6.49 20.03
N LYS A 218 13.10 -5.61 19.15
CA LYS A 218 13.94 -4.44 19.45
C LYS A 218 13.32 -3.16 18.91
N SER A 219 13.53 -2.06 19.64
CA SER A 219 13.31 -0.70 19.18
C SER A 219 14.55 -0.14 18.51
N VAL A 220 14.37 0.82 17.62
CA VAL A 220 15.47 1.51 16.94
C VAL A 220 15.70 2.87 17.61
N ILE A 221 16.90 3.09 18.13
CA ILE A 221 17.35 4.37 18.67
C ILE A 221 18.35 4.94 17.68
N THR A 222 18.09 6.15 17.18
CA THR A 222 18.97 6.83 16.23
C THR A 222 19.59 8.07 16.84
N LEU A 223 20.87 8.30 16.58
CA LEU A 223 21.58 9.53 16.94
C LEU A 223 22.74 9.78 15.95
N PRO A 224 23.17 11.05 15.77
CA PRO A 224 24.30 11.35 14.89
C PRO A 224 25.57 10.63 15.33
N LEU A 225 26.32 10.07 14.38
CA LEU A 225 27.63 9.48 14.65
C LEU A 225 28.58 10.44 15.35
N SER A 226 28.48 11.75 15.03
CA SER A 226 29.29 12.80 15.66
C SER A 226 28.99 13.03 17.15
N ALA A 227 27.86 12.53 17.65
CA ALA A 227 27.50 12.61 19.06
C ALA A 227 28.15 11.49 19.90
N LEU A 228 28.70 10.46 19.23
CA LEU A 228 29.31 9.31 19.88
C LEU A 228 30.83 9.47 19.96
N PRO A 229 31.46 9.07 21.09
CA PRO A 229 32.93 8.95 21.17
C PRO A 229 33.41 7.82 20.27
N GLU A 230 34.65 7.94 19.77
CA GLU A 230 35.26 6.94 18.89
C GLU A 230 35.29 5.52 19.47
N ASN A 231 35.32 5.38 20.78
CA ASN A 231 35.35 4.12 21.51
C ASN A 231 33.97 3.73 22.10
N PHE A 232 32.90 4.26 21.55
CA PHE A 232 31.55 3.94 22.05
C PHE A 232 31.29 2.42 21.91
N GLN A 233 30.81 1.82 22.99
CA GLN A 233 30.38 0.41 23.03
C GLN A 233 28.90 0.35 23.39
N ALA A 234 28.20 -0.55 22.71
CA ALA A 234 26.82 -0.89 23.04
C ALA A 234 26.71 -1.47 24.45
N ASP A 235 25.55 -1.31 25.08
CA ASP A 235 25.20 -2.08 26.26
C ASP A 235 24.87 -3.55 25.89
N GLU A 236 24.60 -4.38 26.90
CA GLU A 236 24.30 -5.81 26.71
C GLU A 236 22.97 -6.09 26.00
N PHE A 237 22.08 -5.08 25.90
CA PHE A 237 20.76 -5.19 25.28
C PHE A 237 20.69 -4.60 23.89
N SER A 238 21.79 -4.03 23.37
CA SER A 238 21.78 -3.31 22.10
C SER A 238 22.86 -3.77 21.12
N THR A 239 22.58 -3.50 19.83
CA THR A 239 23.51 -3.70 18.71
C THR A 239 23.62 -2.42 17.90
N LEU A 240 24.82 -2.14 17.37
CA LEU A 240 25.17 -0.90 16.67
C LEU A 240 25.20 -1.11 15.15
N HIS A 241 24.52 -0.24 14.43
CA HIS A 241 24.50 -0.21 12.98
C HIS A 241 24.76 1.21 12.47
N PRO A 242 25.99 1.56 12.05
CA PRO A 242 26.27 2.88 11.46
C PRO A 242 25.69 2.96 10.06
N GLN A 243 24.90 4.00 9.79
CA GLN A 243 24.28 4.25 8.48
C GLN A 243 24.16 5.76 8.21
N ASP A 244 24.61 6.20 7.05
CA ASP A 244 24.43 7.57 6.53
C ASP A 244 24.74 8.70 7.53
N GLY A 245 25.82 8.58 8.29
CA GLY A 245 26.20 9.58 9.31
C GLY A 245 25.41 9.53 10.61
N GLN A 246 24.50 8.56 10.73
CA GLN A 246 23.76 8.23 11.94
C GLN A 246 24.26 6.91 12.53
N MET A 247 24.05 6.73 13.82
CA MET A 247 24.17 5.44 14.48
C MET A 247 22.75 4.94 14.80
N GLU A 248 22.39 3.79 14.28
CA GLU A 248 21.22 3.05 14.72
C GLU A 248 21.61 2.05 15.81
N ILE A 249 20.94 2.14 16.94
CA ILE A 249 21.09 1.25 18.08
C ILE A 249 19.80 0.42 18.18
N LEU A 250 19.88 -0.86 17.89
CA LEU A 250 18.76 -1.78 18.05
C LEU A 250 18.74 -2.28 19.50
N SER A 251 17.79 -1.79 20.29
CA SER A 251 17.70 -2.07 21.73
C SER A 251 16.46 -2.88 22.10
N LYS A 252 16.67 -3.91 22.95
CA LYS A 252 15.57 -4.65 23.59
C LYS A 252 15.03 -3.93 24.83
N ASP A 253 15.83 -3.06 25.44
CA ASP A 253 15.48 -2.25 26.60
C ASP A 253 15.90 -0.80 26.38
N VAL A 254 14.96 -0.01 25.87
CA VAL A 254 15.17 1.40 25.53
C VAL A 254 15.59 2.22 26.75
N ASP A 255 14.99 1.97 27.91
CA ASP A 255 15.28 2.72 29.13
C ASP A 255 16.72 2.48 29.59
N THR A 256 17.13 1.21 29.64
CA THR A 256 18.54 0.85 29.99
C THR A 256 19.52 1.44 28.99
N THR A 257 19.25 1.37 27.68
CA THR A 257 20.12 1.94 26.64
C THR A 257 20.20 3.48 26.76
N ILE A 258 19.11 4.18 27.03
CA ILE A 258 19.13 5.64 27.25
C ILE A 258 19.93 5.99 28.51
N HIS A 259 19.77 5.26 29.61
CA HIS A 259 20.59 5.46 30.82
C HIS A 259 22.07 5.22 30.56
N HIS A 260 22.43 4.20 29.78
CA HIS A 260 23.81 3.93 29.39
C HIS A 260 24.43 5.07 28.58
N LEU A 261 23.68 5.60 27.57
CA LEU A 261 24.11 6.78 26.80
C LEU A 261 24.30 8.01 27.69
N ALA A 262 23.40 8.28 28.60
CA ALA A 262 23.48 9.41 29.53
C ALA A 262 24.67 9.28 30.51
N ALA A 263 24.94 8.08 31.01
CA ALA A 263 26.07 7.78 31.88
C ALA A 263 27.41 8.05 31.20
N GLN A 264 27.49 7.85 29.89
CA GLN A 264 28.68 8.16 29.07
C GLN A 264 28.71 9.64 28.64
N LYS A 265 27.79 10.49 29.14
CA LYS A 265 27.68 11.93 28.84
C LYS A 265 27.43 12.21 27.35
N ILE A 266 26.79 11.28 26.63
CA ILE A 266 26.40 11.46 25.26
C ILE A 266 25.18 12.38 25.20
N SER A 267 25.19 13.35 24.28
CA SER A 267 24.08 14.28 24.10
C SER A 267 22.85 13.57 23.55
N LEU A 268 21.74 13.62 24.27
CA LEU A 268 20.44 13.04 23.86
C LEU A 268 19.57 14.02 23.04
N GLN A 269 20.06 15.23 22.73
CA GLN A 269 19.27 16.28 22.08
C GLN A 269 18.74 15.90 20.69
N GLN A 270 19.46 15.06 19.97
CA GLN A 270 19.09 14.59 18.63
C GLN A 270 18.74 13.10 18.62
N LEU A 271 18.55 12.51 19.80
CA LEU A 271 18.16 11.13 19.93
C LEU A 271 16.69 10.98 19.50
N GLN A 272 16.44 9.98 18.67
CA GLN A 272 15.10 9.56 18.26
C GLN A 272 14.89 8.09 18.62
N VAL A 273 13.71 7.76 19.10
CA VAL A 273 13.31 6.36 19.34
C VAL A 273 12.12 6.06 18.43
N ARG A 274 12.22 4.99 17.66
CA ARG A 274 11.14 4.53 16.81
C ARG A 274 10.95 3.02 16.92
N SER A 275 9.74 2.57 16.66
CA SER A 275 9.48 1.16 16.42
C SER A 275 9.96 0.77 15.01
N PRO A 276 10.30 -0.50 14.78
CA PRO A 276 10.56 -1.02 13.44
C PRO A 276 9.38 -0.80 12.50
N THR A 277 9.66 -0.61 11.22
CA THR A 277 8.71 -0.35 10.16
C THR A 277 8.66 -1.52 9.18
N LEU A 278 7.68 -1.54 8.28
CA LEU A 278 7.65 -2.51 7.17
C LEU A 278 8.83 -2.35 6.22
N GLU A 279 9.44 -1.15 6.17
CA GLU A 279 10.66 -0.92 5.39
C GLU A 279 11.87 -1.63 6.00
N ASP A 280 12.00 -1.58 7.34
CA ASP A 280 13.01 -2.36 8.06
C ASP A 280 12.81 -3.87 7.84
N LEU A 281 11.56 -4.34 7.86
CA LEU A 281 11.22 -5.73 7.58
C LEU A 281 11.61 -6.15 6.16
N PHE A 282 11.31 -5.31 5.17
CA PHE A 282 11.68 -5.57 3.79
C PHE A 282 13.21 -5.67 3.65
N LEU A 283 13.94 -4.73 4.25
CA LEU A 283 15.40 -4.71 4.26
C LEU A 283 15.99 -5.98 4.91
N GLU A 284 15.43 -6.41 6.03
CA GLU A 284 15.88 -7.64 6.72
C GLU A 284 15.68 -8.88 5.86
N LEU A 285 14.51 -9.00 5.21
CA LEU A 285 14.14 -10.16 4.39
C LEU A 285 14.92 -10.25 3.07
N THR A 286 15.33 -9.11 2.49
CA THR A 286 15.94 -9.07 1.16
C THR A 286 17.43 -8.73 1.17
N GLY A 287 17.92 -8.13 2.25
CA GLY A 287 19.28 -7.58 2.34
C GLY A 287 19.50 -6.33 1.48
N HIS A 288 18.45 -5.73 0.92
CA HIS A 288 18.52 -4.57 0.03
C HIS A 288 17.48 -3.53 0.39
N HIS A 289 17.83 -2.23 0.31
CA HIS A 289 16.85 -1.15 0.41
C HIS A 289 15.82 -1.22 -0.73
N LEU A 290 14.62 -0.70 -0.48
CA LEU A 290 13.61 -0.55 -1.51
C LEU A 290 14.19 0.24 -2.70
N ARG A 291 14.14 -0.35 -3.88
CA ARG A 291 14.48 0.35 -5.12
C ARG A 291 13.34 1.32 -5.43
N THR A 292 13.56 2.60 -5.19
CA THR A 292 12.62 3.69 -5.52
C THR A 292 12.49 3.92 -7.02
#